data_d94e4b46f34ccfc84d1d7665ad4a47c9
#
_entry.id   d94e4b46f34ccfc84d1d7665ad4a47c9
#
_cell.length_a   1.000
_cell.length_b   1.000
_cell.length_c   1.000
_cell.angle_alpha   90.00
_cell.angle_beta   90.00
_cell.angle_gamma   90.00
#
_symmetry.space_group_name_H-M   'P 1'
#
loop_
_entity.id
_entity.type
_entity.pdbx_description
1 polymer ?
#
loop_
_entity_poly.entity_id
_entity_poly.type
_entity_poly.pdbx_seq_one_letter_code
_entity_poly.pdbx_strand_id
1 'polypeptide(L)'
;MTTDIIYRHKNQVYFNITNKCPCRCTFCIRNTEDAIGEASNLWFEHEPALEEIYKAIDEFDFSDCNEVVFCGYGEPTMALENLMAVSKYIRERYPFRIRLNTNGLSDLIHKRSTAKEICQAVDSISISLNMPDAASYNEVVRPAYGEKSFDAMLKFARDCKQYLDDVRFTVVDVIGEEKVEQSKILAAQNGIPLRVRKYSP
;
A
#
# COMPACT_ATOMS: atom_id res chain seq x y z
N MET A 1 24.26 -4.42 -6.23
CA MET A 1 23.57 -3.12 -6.46
C MET A 1 22.91 -2.73 -5.16
N THR A 2 23.01 -1.48 -4.72
CA THR A 2 22.28 -1.00 -3.54
C THR A 2 20.81 -0.97 -3.87
N THR A 3 19.97 -1.53 -2.99
CA THR A 3 18.52 -1.53 -3.15
C THR A 3 17.95 -0.30 -2.45
N ASP A 4 17.03 0.40 -3.11
CA ASP A 4 16.46 1.63 -2.58
C ASP A 4 15.31 1.32 -1.61
N ILE A 5 15.53 1.59 -0.32
CA ILE A 5 14.50 1.56 0.72
C ILE A 5 13.59 2.79 0.59
N ILE A 6 14.17 3.94 0.26
CA ILE A 6 13.46 5.22 0.09
C ILE A 6 13.74 5.76 -1.31
N TYR A 7 12.70 6.21 -1.99
CA TYR A 7 12.82 6.77 -3.34
C TYR A 7 11.77 7.85 -3.61
N ARG A 8 12.07 8.73 -4.56
CA ARG A 8 11.13 9.74 -5.04
C ARG A 8 10.41 9.26 -6.30
N HIS A 9 9.12 9.55 -6.35
CA HIS A 9 8.31 9.39 -7.56
C HIS A 9 7.20 10.45 -7.59
N LYS A 10 7.13 11.23 -8.67
CA LYS A 10 6.09 12.28 -8.87
C LYS A 10 5.92 13.21 -7.66
N ASN A 11 6.99 13.82 -7.18
CA ASN A 11 7.02 14.73 -6.02
C ASN A 11 6.57 14.12 -4.69
N GLN A 12 6.57 12.80 -4.55
CA GLN A 12 6.30 12.10 -3.30
C GLN A 12 7.47 11.20 -2.93
N VAL A 13 7.65 10.97 -1.64
CA VAL A 13 8.67 10.06 -1.11
C VAL A 13 8.00 8.76 -0.70
N TYR A 14 8.55 7.65 -1.18
CA TYR A 14 8.04 6.31 -0.98
C TYR A 14 9.00 5.46 -0.15
N PHE A 15 8.44 4.62 0.69
CA PHE A 15 9.15 3.65 1.52
C PHE A 15 8.85 2.23 1.04
N ASN A 16 9.86 1.59 0.45
CA ASN A 16 9.85 0.17 0.12
C ASN A 16 10.46 -0.59 1.29
N ILE A 17 9.64 -1.22 2.13
CA ILE A 17 10.09 -1.86 3.38
C ILE A 17 10.03 -3.39 3.34
N THR A 18 9.57 -3.95 2.22
CA THR A 18 9.51 -5.41 2.00
C THR A 18 9.22 -5.70 0.54
N ASN A 19 9.69 -6.83 0.03
CA ASN A 19 9.25 -7.39 -1.25
C ASN A 19 8.21 -8.51 -1.09
N LYS A 20 7.86 -8.91 0.13
CA LYS A 20 6.82 -9.90 0.39
C LYS A 20 5.45 -9.33 0.08
N CYS A 21 4.65 -10.09 -0.65
CA CYS A 21 3.27 -9.75 -0.97
C CYS A 21 2.44 -11.03 -1.09
N PRO A 22 1.25 -11.11 -0.46
CA PRO A 22 0.38 -12.27 -0.57
C PRO A 22 -0.40 -12.32 -1.90
N CYS A 23 -0.22 -11.32 -2.78
CA CYS A 23 -0.91 -11.21 -4.07
C CYS A 23 0.06 -11.37 -5.24
N ARG A 24 -0.48 -11.85 -6.37
CA ARG A 24 0.23 -12.01 -7.67
C ARG A 24 -0.57 -11.35 -8.78
N CYS A 25 -0.84 -10.04 -8.60
CA CYS A 25 -1.68 -9.27 -9.53
C CYS A 25 -1.12 -9.33 -10.96
N THR A 26 -2.00 -9.50 -11.94
CA THR A 26 -1.63 -9.59 -13.36
C THR A 26 -1.00 -8.31 -13.90
N PHE A 27 -1.41 -7.15 -13.37
CA PHE A 27 -0.92 -5.81 -13.75
C PHE A 27 0.08 -5.23 -12.72
N CYS A 28 0.73 -6.06 -11.90
CA CYS A 28 1.68 -5.56 -10.92
C CYS A 28 2.92 -5.01 -11.61
N ILE A 29 3.27 -3.76 -11.31
CA ILE A 29 4.42 -3.08 -11.92
C ILE A 29 5.75 -3.84 -11.73
N ARG A 30 5.90 -4.55 -10.63
CA ARG A 30 7.10 -5.38 -10.38
C ARG A 30 7.31 -6.52 -11.37
N ASN A 31 6.32 -6.82 -12.22
CA ASN A 31 6.44 -7.84 -13.27
C ASN A 31 7.12 -7.29 -14.54
N THR A 32 7.22 -5.97 -14.68
CA THR A 32 7.70 -5.28 -15.88
C THR A 32 8.88 -4.36 -15.62
N GLU A 33 9.02 -3.87 -14.38
CA GLU A 33 10.03 -2.87 -14.01
C GLU A 33 10.81 -3.33 -12.77
N ASP A 34 12.12 -3.10 -12.76
CA ASP A 34 12.98 -3.34 -11.59
C ASP A 34 13.09 -2.10 -10.68
N ALA A 35 12.64 -0.95 -11.15
CA ALA A 35 12.67 0.31 -10.43
C ALA A 35 11.50 1.22 -10.83
N ILE A 36 11.17 2.21 -9.99
CA ILE A 36 10.13 3.20 -10.21
C ILE A 36 10.66 4.59 -9.80
N GLY A 37 10.35 5.61 -10.59
CA GLY A 37 10.74 6.98 -10.28
C GLY A 37 12.24 7.16 -10.31
N GLU A 38 12.82 7.65 -9.22
CA GLU A 38 14.26 7.89 -9.07
C GLU A 38 15.00 6.66 -8.47
N ALA A 39 14.29 5.58 -8.17
CA ALA A 39 14.92 4.38 -7.66
C ALA A 39 15.82 3.73 -8.71
N SER A 40 16.93 3.16 -8.27
CA SER A 40 17.84 2.34 -9.09
C SER A 40 17.42 0.89 -9.14
N ASN A 41 16.94 0.37 -8.01
CA ASN A 41 16.46 -1.01 -7.87
C ASN A 41 15.57 -1.11 -6.61
N LEU A 42 14.39 -1.73 -6.74
CA LEU A 42 13.47 -1.96 -5.63
C LEU A 42 13.42 -3.43 -5.17
N TRP A 43 14.18 -4.32 -5.79
CA TRP A 43 14.29 -5.72 -5.39
C TRP A 43 15.36 -5.91 -4.32
N PHE A 44 14.94 -6.27 -3.11
CA PHE A 44 15.85 -6.60 -2.03
C PHE A 44 16.49 -7.97 -2.23
N GLU A 45 17.77 -8.09 -1.95
CA GLU A 45 18.48 -9.37 -1.81
C GLU A 45 18.07 -10.06 -0.50
N HIS A 46 17.79 -9.29 0.55
CA HIS A 46 17.22 -9.72 1.83
C HIS A 46 16.20 -8.67 2.32
N GLU A 47 15.22 -9.08 3.11
CA GLU A 47 14.30 -8.14 3.73
C GLU A 47 15.05 -7.14 4.61
N PRO A 48 14.81 -5.83 4.49
CA PRO A 48 15.56 -4.83 5.22
C PRO A 48 15.32 -4.95 6.74
N ALA A 49 16.38 -4.93 7.51
CA ALA A 49 16.30 -4.82 8.96
C ALA A 49 15.86 -3.40 9.35
N LEU A 50 15.30 -3.25 10.54
CA LEU A 50 14.78 -1.96 11.02
C LEU A 50 15.89 -0.88 11.07
N GLU A 51 17.10 -1.27 11.45
CA GLU A 51 18.28 -0.40 11.52
C GLU A 51 18.69 0.10 10.13
N GLU A 52 18.56 -0.74 9.10
CA GLU A 52 18.83 -0.34 7.71
C GLU A 52 17.83 0.68 7.22
N ILE A 53 16.54 0.53 7.60
CA ILE A 53 15.49 1.50 7.28
C ILE A 53 15.74 2.83 8.00
N TYR A 54 16.10 2.80 9.28
CA TYR A 54 16.43 4.02 10.04
C TYR A 54 17.63 4.75 9.43
N LYS A 55 18.67 4.00 9.09
CA LYS A 55 19.85 4.59 8.42
C LYS A 55 19.46 5.24 7.08
N ALA A 56 18.64 4.56 6.28
CA ALA A 56 18.16 5.13 5.01
C ALA A 56 17.35 6.42 5.24
N ILE A 57 16.55 6.50 6.32
CA ILE A 57 15.82 7.73 6.67
C ILE A 57 16.78 8.86 7.05
N ASP A 58 17.79 8.57 7.87
CA ASP A 58 18.74 9.57 8.35
C ASP A 58 19.64 10.12 7.22
N GLU A 59 19.88 9.33 6.18
CA GLU A 59 20.71 9.69 5.01
C GLU A 59 19.91 10.30 3.85
N PHE A 60 18.56 10.20 3.86
CA PHE A 60 17.73 10.64 2.75
C PHE A 60 17.46 12.15 2.81
N ASP A 61 17.55 12.83 1.67
CA ASP A 61 17.15 14.23 1.56
C ASP A 61 15.62 14.36 1.44
N PHE A 62 14.97 14.83 2.49
CA PHE A 62 13.53 15.10 2.54
C PHE A 62 13.15 16.53 2.14
N SER A 63 14.01 17.29 1.48
CA SER A 63 13.68 18.63 1.00
C SER A 63 12.37 18.61 0.21
N ASP A 64 11.48 19.57 0.47
CA ASP A 64 10.16 19.70 -0.15
C ASP A 64 9.20 18.53 0.08
N CYS A 65 9.48 17.64 1.04
CA CYS A 65 8.61 16.54 1.41
C CYS A 65 7.54 17.00 2.41
N ASN A 66 6.26 16.71 2.09
CA ASN A 66 5.13 16.95 2.98
C ASN A 66 4.40 15.65 3.36
N GLU A 67 4.58 14.62 2.58
CA GLU A 67 3.95 13.32 2.76
C GLU A 67 4.92 12.20 2.38
N VAL A 68 5.02 11.20 3.23
CA VAL A 68 5.71 9.95 2.94
C VAL A 68 4.71 8.82 2.74
N VAL A 69 5.02 7.87 1.87
CA VAL A 69 4.09 6.82 1.47
C VAL A 69 4.73 5.45 1.67
N PHE A 70 4.18 4.64 2.55
CA PHE A 70 4.52 3.23 2.58
C PHE A 70 3.93 2.53 1.35
N CYS A 71 4.79 2.26 0.39
CA CYS A 71 4.44 1.59 -0.87
C CYS A 71 5.73 1.23 -1.61
N GLY A 72 5.81 0.01 -2.10
CA GLY A 72 6.97 -0.48 -2.85
C GLY A 72 6.59 -1.72 -3.65
N TYR A 73 7.53 -2.64 -3.81
CA TYR A 73 7.31 -3.89 -4.55
C TYR A 73 6.60 -4.97 -3.74
N GLY A 74 6.56 -4.84 -2.43
CA GLY A 74 5.79 -5.69 -1.55
C GLY A 74 4.50 -5.04 -1.03
N GLU A 75 3.84 -5.76 -0.15
CA GLU A 75 2.73 -5.26 0.66
C GLU A 75 3.29 -4.76 1.99
N PRO A 76 3.21 -3.46 2.30
CA PRO A 76 3.84 -2.92 3.52
C PRO A 76 3.38 -3.59 4.81
N THR A 77 2.13 -4.06 4.87
CA THR A 77 1.59 -4.74 6.05
C THR A 77 2.15 -6.16 6.27
N MET A 78 2.90 -6.72 5.31
CA MET A 78 3.72 -7.92 5.54
C MET A 78 4.87 -7.67 6.51
N ALA A 79 5.38 -6.43 6.57
CA ALA A 79 6.39 -5.96 7.49
C ALA A 79 5.77 -5.01 8.55
N LEU A 80 4.67 -5.43 9.18
CA LEU A 80 3.86 -4.58 10.05
C LEU A 80 4.67 -3.98 11.21
N GLU A 81 5.57 -4.74 11.82
CA GLU A 81 6.43 -4.27 12.91
C GLU A 81 7.35 -3.13 12.43
N ASN A 82 7.98 -3.29 11.25
CA ASN A 82 8.78 -2.23 10.65
C ASN A 82 7.92 -1.01 10.29
N LEU A 83 6.72 -1.22 9.72
CA LEU A 83 5.79 -0.12 9.40
C LEU A 83 5.47 0.70 10.66
N MET A 84 5.12 0.05 11.76
CA MET A 84 4.79 0.71 13.03
C MET A 84 5.99 1.46 13.62
N ALA A 85 7.15 0.82 13.67
CA ALA A 85 8.38 1.39 14.20
C ALA A 85 8.87 2.59 13.36
N VAL A 86 8.85 2.45 12.03
CA VAL A 86 9.25 3.51 11.10
C VAL A 86 8.28 4.68 11.14
N SER A 87 6.96 4.45 11.22
CA SER A 87 5.97 5.53 11.37
C SER A 87 6.22 6.33 12.65
N LYS A 88 6.50 5.66 13.76
CA LYS A 88 6.87 6.33 15.03
C LYS A 88 8.17 7.13 14.86
N TYR A 89 9.20 6.54 14.26
CA TYR A 89 10.49 7.18 14.02
C TYR A 89 10.37 8.47 13.21
N ILE A 90 9.53 8.45 12.16
CA ILE A 90 9.25 9.62 11.30
C ILE A 90 8.52 10.70 12.10
N ARG A 91 7.45 10.34 12.85
CA ARG A 91 6.66 11.31 13.63
C ARG A 91 7.47 12.05 14.70
N GLU A 92 8.48 11.41 15.27
CA GLU A 92 9.37 12.03 16.26
C GLU A 92 10.34 13.06 15.65
N ARG A 93 10.59 13.02 14.33
CA ARG A 93 11.63 13.80 13.65
C ARG A 93 11.10 14.78 12.61
N TYR A 94 9.97 14.47 12.00
CA TYR A 94 9.45 15.20 10.84
C TYR A 94 7.96 15.48 10.95
N PRO A 95 7.47 16.62 10.44
CA PRO A 95 6.06 16.97 10.43
C PRO A 95 5.30 16.36 9.23
N PHE A 96 5.79 15.27 8.64
CA PHE A 96 5.22 14.69 7.45
C PHE A 96 3.89 13.99 7.73
N ARG A 97 2.97 14.04 6.78
CA ARG A 97 1.87 13.09 6.71
C ARG A 97 2.39 11.72 6.30
N ILE A 98 1.81 10.69 6.89
CA ILE A 98 2.15 9.30 6.58
C ILE A 98 0.97 8.64 5.91
N ARG A 99 1.16 8.17 4.69
CA ARG A 99 0.16 7.40 3.95
C ARG A 99 0.58 5.95 3.80
N LEU A 100 -0.39 5.06 3.91
CA LEU A 100 -0.24 3.64 3.58
C LEU A 100 -1.00 3.33 2.28
N ASN A 101 -0.31 2.74 1.30
CA ASN A 101 -0.93 2.05 0.18
C ASN A 101 -0.87 0.55 0.45
N THR A 102 -2.02 -0.12 0.47
CA THR A 102 -2.13 -1.54 0.87
C THR A 102 -3.13 -2.31 0.02
N ASN A 103 -2.96 -3.61 -0.05
CA ASN A 103 -3.96 -4.53 -0.62
C ASN A 103 -5.15 -4.81 0.33
N GLY A 104 -5.08 -4.34 1.59
CA GLY A 104 -6.15 -4.48 2.58
C GLY A 104 -6.28 -5.87 3.21
N LEU A 105 -5.29 -6.75 3.05
CA LEU A 105 -5.34 -8.12 3.57
C LEU A 105 -4.61 -8.31 4.91
N SER A 106 -4.30 -7.23 5.61
CA SER A 106 -3.50 -7.25 6.84
C SER A 106 -4.09 -8.17 7.92
N ASP A 107 -5.41 -8.18 8.09
CA ASP A 107 -6.07 -9.07 9.06
C ASP A 107 -5.88 -10.55 8.74
N LEU A 108 -5.87 -10.92 7.46
CA LEU A 108 -5.58 -12.30 7.03
C LEU A 108 -4.11 -12.66 7.19
N ILE A 109 -3.21 -11.71 6.90
CA ILE A 109 -1.75 -11.87 7.06
C ILE A 109 -1.43 -12.19 8.52
N HIS A 110 -1.96 -11.38 9.44
CA HIS A 110 -1.63 -11.45 10.88
C HIS A 110 -2.62 -12.31 11.69
N LYS A 111 -3.68 -12.84 11.06
CA LYS A 111 -4.74 -13.67 11.69
C LYS A 111 -5.40 -12.98 12.90
N ARG A 112 -5.48 -11.65 12.86
CA ARG A 112 -6.11 -10.80 13.89
C ARG A 112 -6.54 -9.47 13.28
N SER A 113 -7.36 -8.71 13.98
CA SER A 113 -7.67 -7.32 13.57
C SER A 113 -6.44 -6.42 13.73
N THR A 114 -6.10 -5.68 12.69
CA THR A 114 -4.95 -4.76 12.63
C THR A 114 -5.34 -3.31 12.32
N ALA A 115 -6.59 -3.07 11.93
CA ALA A 115 -7.06 -1.76 11.48
C ALA A 115 -6.77 -0.65 12.51
N LYS A 116 -7.08 -0.89 13.80
CA LYS A 116 -6.89 0.12 14.86
C LYS A 116 -5.43 0.55 14.99
N GLU A 117 -4.50 -0.40 15.10
CA GLU A 117 -3.08 -0.09 15.28
C GLU A 117 -2.49 0.59 14.04
N ILE A 118 -2.85 0.13 12.83
CA ILE A 118 -2.40 0.76 11.57
C ILE A 118 -2.91 2.19 11.49
N CYS A 119 -4.19 2.44 11.78
CA CYS A 119 -4.77 3.78 11.74
C CYS A 119 -4.18 4.73 12.80
N GLN A 120 -3.59 4.22 13.88
CA GLN A 120 -2.84 5.04 14.84
C GLN A 120 -1.45 5.44 14.34
N ALA A 121 -0.90 4.68 13.41
CA ALA A 121 0.45 4.91 12.87
C ALA A 121 0.47 5.81 11.64
N VAL A 122 -0.64 5.89 10.88
CA VAL A 122 -0.70 6.61 9.61
C VAL A 122 -1.82 7.66 9.59
N ASP A 123 -1.74 8.63 8.68
CA ASP A 123 -2.73 9.71 8.53
C ASP A 123 -3.71 9.48 7.38
N SER A 124 -3.39 8.56 6.47
CA SER A 124 -4.27 8.18 5.36
C SER A 124 -3.99 6.77 4.87
N ILE A 125 -5.03 6.10 4.35
CA ILE A 125 -4.92 4.76 3.81
C ILE A 125 -5.56 4.71 2.42
N SER A 126 -4.80 4.21 1.44
CA SER A 126 -5.29 3.89 0.10
C SER A 126 -5.31 2.37 -0.06
N ILE A 127 -6.50 1.79 -0.20
CA ILE A 127 -6.71 0.35 -0.29
C ILE A 127 -6.98 -0.02 -1.75
N SER A 128 -6.22 -0.97 -2.26
CA SER A 128 -6.33 -1.46 -3.64
C SER A 128 -7.55 -2.36 -3.78
N LEU A 129 -8.69 -1.77 -4.19
CA LEU A 129 -9.92 -2.50 -4.51
C LEU A 129 -9.72 -3.38 -5.75
N ASN A 130 -9.09 -2.80 -6.77
CA ASN A 130 -8.68 -3.41 -8.03
C ASN A 130 -9.82 -3.94 -8.92
N MET A 131 -10.85 -4.60 -8.35
CA MET A 131 -11.99 -5.16 -9.08
C MET A 131 -13.29 -4.97 -8.28
N PRO A 132 -14.45 -4.91 -8.97
CA PRO A 132 -15.73 -4.63 -8.32
C PRO A 132 -16.40 -5.85 -7.66
N ASP A 133 -15.90 -7.06 -7.88
CA ASP A 133 -16.50 -8.31 -7.39
C ASP A 133 -15.43 -9.36 -7.05
N ALA A 134 -15.81 -10.34 -6.23
CA ALA A 134 -14.91 -11.37 -5.72
C ALA A 134 -14.32 -12.26 -6.82
N ALA A 135 -15.09 -12.60 -7.86
CA ALA A 135 -14.64 -13.50 -8.92
C ALA A 135 -13.53 -12.84 -9.76
N SER A 136 -13.79 -11.63 -10.28
CA SER A 136 -12.79 -10.87 -11.04
C SER A 136 -11.60 -10.44 -10.16
N TYR A 137 -11.83 -10.16 -8.87
CA TYR A 137 -10.74 -9.89 -7.92
C TYR A 137 -9.80 -11.10 -7.79
N ASN A 138 -10.34 -12.30 -7.58
CA ASN A 138 -9.51 -13.51 -7.47
C ASN A 138 -8.74 -13.84 -8.75
N GLU A 139 -9.36 -13.61 -9.92
CA GLU A 139 -8.72 -13.82 -11.21
C GLU A 139 -7.53 -12.89 -11.44
N VAL A 140 -7.70 -11.60 -11.11
CA VAL A 140 -6.74 -10.53 -11.43
C VAL A 140 -5.71 -10.32 -10.32
N VAL A 141 -6.14 -10.31 -9.05
CA VAL A 141 -5.26 -10.06 -7.90
C VAL A 141 -4.52 -11.32 -7.45
N ARG A 142 -5.13 -12.50 -7.64
CA ARG A 142 -4.57 -13.81 -7.30
C ARG A 142 -4.03 -13.87 -5.86
N PRO A 143 -4.88 -13.59 -4.86
CA PRO A 143 -4.46 -13.55 -3.47
C PRO A 143 -4.20 -14.96 -2.93
N ALA A 144 -3.21 -15.10 -2.05
CA ALA A 144 -2.85 -16.39 -1.43
C ALA A 144 -3.97 -16.97 -0.54
N TYR A 145 -4.92 -16.14 -0.12
CA TYR A 145 -6.03 -16.55 0.76
C TYR A 145 -7.32 -16.91 0.01
N GLY A 146 -7.32 -16.86 -1.33
CA GLY A 146 -8.44 -17.24 -2.18
C GLY A 146 -9.68 -16.36 -2.01
N GLU A 147 -10.87 -16.95 -2.14
CA GLU A 147 -12.16 -16.24 -2.22
C GLU A 147 -12.47 -15.32 -1.03
N LYS A 148 -12.02 -15.67 0.17
CA LYS A 148 -12.23 -14.83 1.37
C LYS A 148 -11.48 -13.51 1.36
N SER A 149 -10.54 -13.31 0.42
CA SER A 149 -9.69 -12.12 0.37
C SER A 149 -10.48 -10.87 0.05
N PHE A 150 -11.45 -10.95 -0.86
CA PHE A 150 -12.25 -9.81 -1.26
C PHE A 150 -13.08 -9.25 -0.09
N ASP A 151 -13.81 -10.11 0.60
CA ASP A 151 -14.60 -9.71 1.77
C ASP A 151 -13.74 -9.21 2.93
N ALA A 152 -12.56 -9.82 3.12
CA ALA A 152 -11.60 -9.41 4.15
C ALA A 152 -11.03 -8.00 3.85
N MET A 153 -10.72 -7.69 2.60
CA MET A 153 -10.28 -6.35 2.17
C MET A 153 -11.38 -5.31 2.40
N LEU A 154 -12.63 -5.60 2.03
CA LEU A 154 -13.76 -4.71 2.28
C LEU A 154 -14.01 -4.50 3.77
N LYS A 155 -13.91 -5.58 4.57
CA LYS A 155 -14.02 -5.49 6.04
C LYS A 155 -12.93 -4.61 6.61
N PHE A 156 -11.67 -4.85 6.26
CA PHE A 156 -10.54 -4.06 6.72
C PHE A 156 -10.73 -2.57 6.40
N ALA A 157 -11.21 -2.24 5.20
CA ALA A 157 -11.49 -0.86 4.80
C ALA A 157 -12.55 -0.19 5.69
N ARG A 158 -13.66 -0.90 5.99
CA ARG A 158 -14.71 -0.40 6.89
C ARG A 158 -14.20 -0.24 8.32
N ASP A 159 -13.37 -1.18 8.79
CA ASP A 159 -12.77 -1.11 10.13
C ASP A 159 -11.81 0.10 10.23
N CYS A 160 -10.98 0.34 9.22
CA CYS A 160 -10.12 1.53 9.16
C CYS A 160 -10.93 2.84 9.21
N LYS A 161 -12.09 2.88 8.54
CA LYS A 161 -12.95 4.06 8.50
C LYS A 161 -13.52 4.45 9.88
N GLN A 162 -13.53 3.53 10.84
CA GLN A 162 -13.92 3.82 12.22
C GLN A 162 -12.86 4.62 13.00
N TYR A 163 -11.61 4.60 12.55
CA TYR A 163 -10.48 5.21 13.25
C TYR A 163 -9.81 6.33 12.47
N LEU A 164 -10.07 6.44 11.17
CA LEU A 164 -9.38 7.38 10.28
C LEU A 164 -10.34 7.93 9.21
N ASP A 165 -10.37 9.25 9.06
CA ASP A 165 -11.24 9.91 8.08
C ASP A 165 -10.75 9.73 6.65
N ASP A 166 -9.43 9.76 6.43
CA ASP A 166 -8.82 9.65 5.10
C ASP A 166 -8.53 8.19 4.73
N VAL A 167 -9.59 7.42 4.52
CA VAL A 167 -9.57 6.07 3.95
C VAL A 167 -10.24 6.07 2.60
N ARG A 168 -9.56 5.53 1.58
CA ARG A 168 -10.08 5.46 0.20
C ARG A 168 -9.78 4.14 -0.47
N PHE A 169 -10.65 3.73 -1.37
CA PHE A 169 -10.34 2.69 -2.33
C PHE A 169 -9.61 3.24 -3.55
N THR A 170 -8.83 2.40 -4.20
CA THR A 170 -8.19 2.71 -5.48
C THR A 170 -8.41 1.59 -6.49
N VAL A 171 -8.60 1.98 -7.74
CA VAL A 171 -8.56 1.09 -8.91
C VAL A 171 -7.66 1.71 -9.98
N VAL A 172 -7.11 0.89 -10.85
CA VAL A 172 -6.38 1.35 -12.03
C VAL A 172 -7.30 1.22 -13.25
N ASP A 173 -7.35 2.23 -14.11
CA ASP A 173 -8.29 2.31 -15.23
C ASP A 173 -8.12 1.20 -16.31
N VAL A 174 -7.04 0.43 -16.24
CA VAL A 174 -6.80 -0.76 -17.08
C VAL A 174 -7.89 -1.82 -16.95
N ILE A 175 -8.71 -1.78 -15.90
CA ILE A 175 -9.83 -2.72 -15.72
C ILE A 175 -11.03 -2.44 -16.64
N GLY A 176 -11.04 -1.33 -17.37
CA GLY A 176 -12.10 -0.90 -18.26
C GLY A 176 -13.19 -0.08 -17.59
N GLU A 177 -13.88 0.75 -18.37
CA GLU A 177 -14.85 1.72 -17.88
C GLU A 177 -16.01 1.10 -17.11
N GLU A 178 -16.56 -0.02 -17.59
CA GLU A 178 -17.65 -0.73 -16.93
C GLU A 178 -17.28 -1.17 -15.52
N LYS A 179 -16.12 -1.81 -15.35
CA LYS A 179 -15.64 -2.25 -14.03
C LYS A 179 -15.27 -1.08 -13.12
N VAL A 180 -14.79 0.02 -13.68
CA VAL A 180 -14.58 1.27 -12.92
C VAL A 180 -15.90 1.78 -12.36
N GLU A 181 -16.97 1.79 -13.16
CA GLU A 181 -18.28 2.26 -12.70
C GLU A 181 -18.88 1.34 -11.64
N GLN A 182 -18.80 0.03 -11.83
CA GLN A 182 -19.19 -0.96 -10.82
C GLN A 182 -18.39 -0.80 -9.51
N SER A 183 -17.08 -0.48 -9.62
CA SER A 183 -16.23 -0.20 -8.45
C SER A 183 -16.64 1.07 -7.71
N LYS A 184 -17.13 2.12 -8.41
CA LYS A 184 -17.68 3.31 -7.77
C LYS A 184 -18.95 3.00 -6.97
N ILE A 185 -19.83 2.18 -7.54
CA ILE A 185 -21.07 1.74 -6.85
C ILE A 185 -20.70 0.95 -5.58
N LEU A 186 -19.79 -0.02 -5.69
CA LEU A 186 -19.34 -0.82 -4.54
C LEU A 186 -18.69 0.05 -3.46
N ALA A 187 -17.84 0.99 -3.85
CA ALA A 187 -17.19 1.91 -2.92
C ALA A 187 -18.22 2.77 -2.16
N ALA A 188 -19.20 3.31 -2.88
CA ALA A 188 -20.30 4.06 -2.28
C ALA A 188 -21.15 3.22 -1.30
N GLN A 189 -21.44 1.96 -1.64
CA GLN A 189 -22.15 1.01 -0.75
C GLN A 189 -21.38 0.75 0.55
N ASN A 190 -20.05 0.84 0.52
CA ASN A 190 -19.19 0.70 1.70
C ASN A 190 -18.92 2.04 2.41
N GLY A 191 -19.43 3.17 1.92
CA GLY A 191 -19.21 4.51 2.49
C GLY A 191 -17.76 4.99 2.36
N ILE A 192 -17.01 4.47 1.37
CA ILE A 192 -15.58 4.76 1.17
C ILE A 192 -15.37 5.38 -0.21
N PRO A 193 -14.72 6.56 -0.32
CA PRO A 193 -14.46 7.17 -1.61
C PRO A 193 -13.54 6.32 -2.49
N LEU A 194 -13.77 6.35 -3.81
CA LEU A 194 -12.93 5.68 -4.79
C LEU A 194 -12.07 6.70 -5.56
N ARG A 195 -10.77 6.40 -5.67
CA ARG A 195 -9.84 7.08 -6.58
C ARG A 195 -9.51 6.18 -7.75
N VAL A 196 -9.80 6.62 -8.96
CA VAL A 196 -9.35 5.97 -10.20
C VAL A 196 -7.96 6.50 -10.54
N ARG A 197 -7.00 5.61 -10.69
CA ARG A 197 -5.63 5.93 -11.12
C ARG A 197 -5.45 5.58 -12.57
N LYS A 198 -4.80 6.45 -13.33
CA LYS A 198 -4.35 6.12 -14.67
C LYS A 198 -3.26 5.05 -14.60
N TYR A 199 -3.36 4.05 -15.46
CA TYR A 199 -2.28 3.10 -15.65
C TYR A 199 -1.05 3.86 -16.18
N SER A 200 0.09 3.61 -15.56
CA SER A 200 1.39 4.08 -16.02
C SER A 200 2.27 2.85 -16.06
N PRO A 201 2.57 2.35 -17.27
CA PRO A 201 3.52 1.27 -17.44
C PRO A 201 4.90 1.71 -16.99
#